data_8fcbd993c76431a9fc695f6f5b21bc91
#
_entry.id   8fcbd993c76431a9fc695f6f5b21bc91
#
_cell.length_a   1.000
_cell.length_b   1.000
_cell.length_c   1.000
_cell.angle_alpha   90.00
_cell.angle_beta   90.00
_cell.angle_gamma   90.00
#
_symmetry.space_group_name_H-M   'P 1'
#
loop_
_entity.id
_entity.type
_entity.pdbx_description
1 polymer ?
#
loop_
_entity_poly.entity_id
_entity_poly.type
_entity_poly.pdbx_seq_one_letter_code
_entity_poly.pdbx_strand_id
1 'polypeptide(L)'
;MLLTNIIFISSLVNNNIDHNKFYKNNLIIISENTNIYKKVDVNKIGIVDFRMILRNSDAMKNLSKEFISSEKILNKKLSIKKKLLKEKEKKVLALKNKIPIEDYNNKLKEFKEYVFIVQKTDNENRLILNKSFQNIQKKIKDLLAKVIKEISIKKKINIVILKENIFIFNDDSIDITLEVLKVFNKSIQNISIKSSLSIEFVK
;
A
#
# COMPACT_ATOMS: atom_id res chain seq x y z
N MET A 1 -24.60 -28.57 13.37
CA MET A 1 -24.40 -29.81 12.59
C MET A 1 -22.91 -30.07 12.28
N LEU A 2 -21.97 -29.55 13.10
CA LEU A 2 -20.51 -29.73 12.94
C LEU A 2 -19.83 -30.40 14.15
N LEU A 3 -20.57 -30.73 15.20
CA LEU A 3 -20.06 -31.38 16.42
C LEU A 3 -20.21 -32.89 16.45
N THR A 4 -20.95 -33.49 15.52
CA THR A 4 -21.18 -34.94 15.46
C THR A 4 -20.08 -35.73 14.77
N ASN A 5 -19.20 -35.07 14.00
CA ASN A 5 -18.11 -35.74 13.29
C ASN A 5 -16.81 -35.92 14.11
N ILE A 6 -16.65 -35.20 15.21
CA ILE A 6 -15.43 -35.30 16.05
C ILE A 6 -15.49 -36.50 17.00
N ILE A 7 -16.69 -36.90 17.41
CA ILE A 7 -16.87 -38.03 18.34
C ILE A 7 -16.66 -39.40 17.64
N PHE A 8 -16.86 -39.46 16.31
CA PHE A 8 -16.65 -40.70 15.55
C PHE A 8 -15.18 -41.09 15.33
N ILE A 9 -14.27 -40.11 15.39
CA ILE A 9 -12.82 -40.34 15.17
C ILE A 9 -12.15 -40.89 16.45
N SER A 10 -12.67 -40.55 17.66
CA SER A 10 -12.08 -41.01 18.92
C SER A 10 -12.45 -42.45 19.29
N SER A 11 -13.53 -43.02 18.74
CA SER A 11 -13.94 -44.42 18.98
C SER A 11 -13.25 -45.46 18.09
N LEU A 12 -12.55 -45.00 17.02
CA LEU A 12 -11.85 -45.87 16.06
C LEU A 12 -10.39 -46.13 16.42
N VAL A 13 -9.85 -45.50 17.46
CA VAL A 13 -8.44 -45.62 17.84
C VAL A 13 -8.14 -46.89 18.64
N ASN A 14 -9.14 -47.63 19.10
CA ASN A 14 -8.93 -48.78 19.99
C ASN A 14 -9.12 -50.18 19.37
N ASN A 15 -9.34 -50.28 18.05
CA ASN A 15 -9.34 -51.59 17.41
C ASN A 15 -8.23 -51.62 16.37
N ASN A 16 -7.41 -52.68 16.39
CA ASN A 16 -6.32 -53.00 15.43
C ASN A 16 -6.84 -53.07 13.98
N ILE A 17 -7.27 -51.97 13.43
CA ILE A 17 -7.63 -51.84 12.03
C ILE A 17 -6.37 -51.35 11.31
N ASP A 18 -5.97 -52.14 10.29
CA ASP A 18 -4.87 -51.79 9.38
C ASP A 18 -5.16 -50.43 8.75
N HIS A 19 -4.59 -49.36 9.31
CA HIS A 19 -4.79 -47.97 8.90
C HIS A 19 -4.49 -47.79 7.37
N ASN A 20 -3.51 -48.50 6.84
CA ASN A 20 -3.17 -48.44 5.42
C ASN A 20 -4.31 -48.94 4.52
N LYS A 21 -5.02 -49.97 4.96
CA LYS A 21 -6.14 -50.55 4.20
C LYS A 21 -7.40 -49.67 4.30
N PHE A 22 -7.61 -49.04 5.45
CA PHE A 22 -8.72 -48.11 5.66
C PHE A 22 -8.59 -46.85 4.81
N TYR A 23 -7.41 -46.22 4.76
CA TYR A 23 -7.16 -45.05 3.91
C TYR A 23 -7.23 -45.37 2.42
N LYS A 24 -6.73 -46.54 2.00
CA LYS A 24 -6.74 -46.96 0.59
C LYS A 24 -8.17 -47.21 0.09
N ASN A 25 -9.02 -47.85 0.90
CA ASN A 25 -10.40 -48.14 0.52
C ASN A 25 -11.30 -46.88 0.58
N ASN A 26 -11.10 -45.96 1.53
CA ASN A 26 -11.87 -44.73 1.61
C ASN A 26 -11.46 -43.70 0.54
N LEU A 27 -10.19 -43.66 0.16
CA LEU A 27 -9.75 -42.85 -0.99
C LEU A 27 -10.33 -43.33 -2.32
N ILE A 28 -10.50 -44.65 -2.49
CA ILE A 28 -11.12 -45.23 -3.68
C ILE A 28 -12.62 -44.92 -3.75
N ILE A 29 -13.35 -44.98 -2.61
CA ILE A 29 -14.79 -44.66 -2.58
C ILE A 29 -15.04 -43.17 -2.87
N ILE A 30 -14.14 -42.25 -2.43
CA ILE A 30 -14.24 -40.82 -2.75
C ILE A 30 -13.93 -40.59 -4.25
N SER A 31 -13.07 -41.38 -4.87
CA SER A 31 -12.70 -41.21 -6.27
C SER A 31 -13.77 -41.72 -7.27
N GLU A 32 -14.63 -42.68 -6.86
CA GLU A 32 -15.63 -43.25 -7.78
C GLU A 32 -16.95 -42.45 -7.83
N ASN A 33 -17.26 -41.62 -6.81
CA ASN A 33 -18.55 -40.94 -6.75
C ASN A 33 -18.54 -39.43 -6.92
N THR A 34 -17.40 -38.79 -7.19
CA THR A 34 -17.37 -37.34 -7.39
C THR A 34 -16.57 -36.92 -8.60
N ASN A 35 -17.22 -36.98 -9.76
CA ASN A 35 -16.82 -36.24 -10.98
C ASN A 35 -16.83 -34.71 -10.78
N ILE A 36 -16.79 -34.24 -9.52
CA ILE A 36 -16.92 -32.81 -9.16
C ILE A 36 -15.57 -32.18 -8.82
N TYR A 37 -14.57 -32.96 -8.41
CA TYR A 37 -13.24 -32.40 -8.20
C TYR A 37 -12.46 -32.42 -9.51
N LYS A 38 -12.58 -31.37 -10.32
CA LYS A 38 -11.56 -31.04 -11.30
C LYS A 38 -10.22 -31.16 -10.58
N LYS A 39 -9.40 -32.16 -10.95
CA LYS A 39 -8.06 -32.34 -10.41
C LYS A 39 -7.35 -30.99 -10.54
N VAL A 40 -7.34 -30.22 -9.46
CA VAL A 40 -6.55 -28.99 -9.41
C VAL A 40 -5.12 -29.49 -9.51
N ASP A 41 -4.50 -29.21 -10.64
CA ASP A 41 -3.10 -29.55 -10.86
C ASP A 41 -2.30 -28.66 -9.90
N VAL A 42 -2.09 -29.18 -8.67
CA VAL A 42 -1.44 -28.48 -7.56
C VAL A 42 0.02 -28.15 -7.89
N ASN A 43 0.53 -28.65 -9.04
CA ASN A 43 1.92 -28.53 -9.48
C ASN A 43 2.28 -27.15 -10.06
N LYS A 44 1.39 -26.15 -9.97
CA LYS A 44 1.66 -24.82 -10.52
C LYS A 44 1.44 -23.73 -9.48
N ILE A 45 2.32 -23.75 -8.50
CA ILE A 45 2.45 -22.69 -7.51
C ILE A 45 3.52 -21.71 -7.99
N GLY A 46 3.27 -20.41 -7.85
CA GLY A 46 4.25 -19.37 -8.04
C GLY A 46 4.51 -18.63 -6.73
N ILE A 47 5.72 -18.17 -6.53
CA ILE A 47 6.12 -17.36 -5.39
C ILE A 47 6.45 -15.95 -5.89
N VAL A 48 6.06 -14.93 -5.14
CA VAL A 48 6.38 -13.53 -5.45
C VAL A 48 6.76 -12.75 -4.21
N ASP A 49 7.89 -12.06 -4.27
CA ASP A 49 8.26 -11.05 -3.27
C ASP A 49 7.65 -9.68 -3.68
N PHE A 50 6.41 -9.47 -3.25
CA PHE A 50 5.66 -8.26 -3.54
C PHE A 50 6.35 -6.99 -3.01
N ARG A 51 6.95 -7.06 -1.83
CA ARG A 51 7.66 -5.93 -1.20
C ARG A 51 8.92 -5.57 -1.95
N MET A 52 9.70 -6.59 -2.36
CA MET A 52 10.92 -6.39 -3.17
C MET A 52 10.58 -5.72 -4.50
N ILE A 53 9.53 -6.18 -5.20
CA ILE A 53 9.09 -5.58 -6.45
C ILE A 53 8.71 -4.13 -6.25
N LEU A 54 7.86 -3.80 -5.28
CA LEU A 54 7.48 -2.41 -5.02
C LEU A 54 8.70 -1.53 -4.72
N ARG A 55 9.59 -1.98 -3.84
CA ARG A 55 10.78 -1.23 -3.44
C ARG A 55 11.73 -0.95 -4.61
N ASN A 56 11.89 -1.93 -5.52
CA ASN A 56 12.82 -1.84 -6.64
C ASN A 56 12.19 -1.33 -7.93
N SER A 57 10.85 -1.18 -7.98
CA SER A 57 10.18 -0.67 -9.18
C SER A 57 10.51 0.80 -9.46
N ASP A 58 10.65 1.12 -10.73
CA ASP A 58 10.91 2.48 -11.19
C ASP A 58 9.77 3.43 -10.81
N ALA A 59 8.54 2.93 -10.81
CA ALA A 59 7.37 3.71 -10.39
C ALA A 59 7.45 4.16 -8.94
N MET A 60 7.75 3.25 -8.01
CA MET A 60 7.84 3.61 -6.60
C MET A 60 9.03 4.50 -6.31
N LYS A 61 10.17 4.28 -7.00
CA LYS A 61 11.34 5.17 -6.91
C LYS A 61 11.01 6.59 -7.39
N ASN A 62 10.32 6.71 -8.54
CA ASN A 62 9.91 8.00 -9.08
C ASN A 62 8.87 8.68 -8.18
N LEU A 63 7.85 7.95 -7.72
CA LEU A 63 6.86 8.47 -6.78
C LEU A 63 7.51 9.01 -5.50
N SER A 64 8.47 8.26 -4.94
CA SER A 64 9.19 8.71 -3.73
C SER A 64 10.01 9.98 -3.98
N LYS A 65 10.67 10.08 -5.13
CA LYS A 65 11.42 11.30 -5.52
C LYS A 65 10.49 12.52 -5.66
N GLU A 66 9.35 12.35 -6.33
CA GLU A 66 8.36 13.42 -6.51
C GLU A 66 7.76 13.86 -5.16
N PHE A 67 7.48 12.89 -4.27
CA PHE A 67 6.98 13.19 -2.93
C PHE A 67 7.98 14.02 -2.13
N ILE A 68 9.24 13.59 -2.06
CA ILE A 68 10.33 14.32 -1.37
C ILE A 68 10.50 15.72 -1.95
N SER A 69 10.45 15.87 -3.28
CA SER A 69 10.54 17.16 -3.95
C SER A 69 9.39 18.09 -3.55
N SER A 70 8.15 17.55 -3.52
CA SER A 70 6.95 18.29 -3.14
C SER A 70 6.99 18.72 -1.67
N GLU A 71 7.44 17.84 -0.76
CA GLU A 71 7.66 18.20 0.65
C GLU A 71 8.69 19.32 0.81
N LYS A 72 9.81 19.26 0.06
CA LYS A 72 10.83 20.31 0.09
C LYS A 72 10.26 21.66 -0.35
N ILE A 73 9.42 21.68 -1.37
CA ILE A 73 8.75 22.89 -1.86
C ILE A 73 7.80 23.44 -0.77
N LEU A 74 6.98 22.57 -0.16
CA LEU A 74 6.08 22.98 0.95
C LEU A 74 6.86 23.56 2.11
N ASN A 75 7.93 22.90 2.55
CA ASN A 75 8.76 23.34 3.66
C ASN A 75 9.44 24.71 3.37
N LYS A 76 9.88 24.92 2.13
CA LYS A 76 10.44 26.21 1.69
C LYS A 76 9.37 27.32 1.75
N LYS A 77 8.17 27.07 1.23
CA LYS A 77 7.06 28.03 1.28
C LYS A 77 6.69 28.37 2.72
N LEU A 78 6.60 27.37 3.60
CA LEU A 78 6.31 27.57 5.02
C LEU A 78 7.41 28.38 5.71
N SER A 79 8.68 28.13 5.40
CA SER A 79 9.81 28.91 5.96
C SER A 79 9.71 30.38 5.61
N ILE A 80 9.36 30.71 4.35
CA ILE A 80 9.12 32.09 3.91
C ILE A 80 7.95 32.71 4.66
N LYS A 81 6.81 32.00 4.75
CA LYS A 81 5.63 32.47 5.50
C LYS A 81 5.96 32.72 6.98
N LYS A 82 6.74 31.84 7.61
CA LYS A 82 7.20 32.02 9.00
C LYS A 82 8.06 33.27 9.20
N LYS A 83 8.94 33.61 8.25
CA LYS A 83 9.72 34.85 8.29
C LYS A 83 8.81 36.07 8.21
N LEU A 84 7.85 36.06 7.28
CA LEU A 84 6.87 37.15 7.13
C LEU A 84 5.99 37.30 8.39
N LEU A 85 5.60 36.19 9.02
CA LEU A 85 4.85 36.23 10.29
C LEU A 85 5.66 36.91 11.37
N LYS A 86 6.95 36.58 11.54
CA LYS A 86 7.83 37.22 12.53
C LYS A 86 7.98 38.74 12.29
N GLU A 87 8.08 39.15 11.04
CA GLU A 87 8.15 40.56 10.68
C GLU A 87 6.84 41.28 10.96
N LYS A 88 5.70 40.68 10.62
CA LYS A 88 4.37 41.24 10.96
C LYS A 88 4.16 41.32 12.46
N GLU A 89 4.52 40.30 13.22
CA GLU A 89 4.46 40.28 14.67
C GLU A 89 5.23 41.47 15.29
N LYS A 90 6.49 41.65 14.88
CA LYS A 90 7.31 42.77 15.32
C LYS A 90 6.66 44.11 15.02
N LYS A 91 6.06 44.28 13.84
CA LYS A 91 5.36 45.53 13.45
C LYS A 91 4.14 45.75 14.32
N VAL A 92 3.33 44.75 14.59
CA VAL A 92 2.14 44.87 15.45
C VAL A 92 2.56 45.20 16.88
N LEU A 93 3.56 44.49 17.43
CA LEU A 93 4.06 44.75 18.78
C LEU A 93 4.66 46.15 18.93
N ALA A 94 5.31 46.69 17.91
CA ALA A 94 5.87 48.04 17.93
C ALA A 94 4.81 49.17 17.95
N LEU A 95 3.55 48.83 17.64
CA LEU A 95 2.41 49.77 17.74
C LEU A 95 1.87 49.90 19.18
N LYS A 96 2.24 49.00 20.09
CA LYS A 96 1.82 49.04 21.48
C LYS A 96 2.18 50.39 22.09
N ASN A 97 1.23 51.06 22.73
CA ASN A 97 1.36 52.40 23.31
C ASN A 97 1.63 53.56 22.32
N LYS A 98 1.56 53.31 20.98
CA LYS A 98 1.72 54.35 19.95
C LYS A 98 0.42 54.70 19.25
N ILE A 99 -0.60 53.87 19.40
CA ILE A 99 -1.94 54.04 18.81
C ILE A 99 -2.98 53.79 19.89
N PRO A 100 -4.24 54.21 19.70
CA PRO A 100 -5.34 53.89 20.60
C PRO A 100 -5.44 52.39 20.87
N ILE A 101 -5.83 52.02 22.08
CA ILE A 101 -5.88 50.62 22.53
C ILE A 101 -6.81 49.76 21.66
N GLU A 102 -7.92 50.35 21.19
CA GLU A 102 -8.86 49.67 20.32
C GLU A 102 -8.24 49.31 18.97
N ASP A 103 -7.53 50.25 18.34
CA ASP A 103 -6.81 50.05 17.09
C ASP A 103 -5.71 48.98 17.23
N TYR A 104 -4.98 49.02 18.37
CA TYR A 104 -3.97 48.01 18.66
C TYR A 104 -4.61 46.59 18.78
N ASN A 105 -5.71 46.47 19.49
CA ASN A 105 -6.42 45.22 19.66
C ASN A 105 -6.96 44.70 18.33
N ASN A 106 -7.46 45.54 17.44
CA ASN A 106 -7.89 45.19 16.10
C ASN A 106 -6.73 44.66 15.25
N LYS A 107 -5.57 45.34 15.28
CA LYS A 107 -4.34 44.87 14.59
C LYS A 107 -3.83 43.55 15.12
N LEU A 108 -3.89 43.34 16.42
CA LEU A 108 -3.50 42.10 17.06
C LEU A 108 -4.44 40.95 16.66
N LYS A 109 -5.75 41.20 16.56
CA LYS A 109 -6.75 40.24 16.08
C LYS A 109 -6.52 39.85 14.62
N GLU A 110 -6.34 40.85 13.74
CA GLU A 110 -5.99 40.59 12.31
C GLU A 110 -4.73 39.75 12.19
N PHE A 111 -3.71 40.01 12.99
CA PHE A 111 -2.49 39.19 12.97
C PHE A 111 -2.73 37.76 13.41
N LYS A 112 -3.48 37.53 14.49
CA LYS A 112 -3.84 36.19 14.97
C LYS A 112 -4.64 35.40 13.93
N GLU A 113 -5.59 36.03 13.26
CA GLU A 113 -6.36 35.42 12.18
C GLU A 113 -5.45 35.04 11.01
N TYR A 114 -4.50 35.89 10.64
CA TYR A 114 -3.54 35.59 9.59
C TYR A 114 -2.63 34.41 9.97
N VAL A 115 -2.16 34.33 11.23
CA VAL A 115 -1.40 33.16 11.73
C VAL A 115 -2.20 31.89 11.59
N PHE A 116 -3.48 31.92 12.01
CA PHE A 116 -4.38 30.77 11.91
C PHE A 116 -4.58 30.31 10.46
N ILE A 117 -4.81 31.24 9.53
CA ILE A 117 -4.96 30.92 8.09
C ILE A 117 -3.69 30.27 7.55
N VAL A 118 -2.50 30.79 7.88
CA VAL A 118 -1.23 30.21 7.43
C VAL A 118 -1.05 28.78 7.92
N GLN A 119 -1.35 28.53 9.20
CA GLN A 119 -1.23 27.19 9.79
C GLN A 119 -2.26 26.21 9.18
N LYS A 120 -3.50 26.67 9.03
CA LYS A 120 -4.57 25.86 8.41
C LYS A 120 -4.20 25.46 6.99
N THR A 121 -3.78 26.42 6.17
CA THR A 121 -3.37 26.18 4.78
C THR A 121 -2.18 25.21 4.67
N ASP A 122 -1.17 25.32 5.57
CA ASP A 122 -0.03 24.37 5.57
C ASP A 122 -0.51 22.96 5.90
N ASN A 123 -1.37 22.80 6.90
CA ASN A 123 -1.91 21.49 7.27
C ASN A 123 -2.75 20.88 6.14
N GLU A 124 -3.58 21.67 5.47
CA GLU A 124 -4.40 21.25 4.33
C GLU A 124 -3.50 20.79 3.16
N ASN A 125 -2.46 21.55 2.83
CA ASN A 125 -1.53 21.19 1.76
C ASN A 125 -0.78 19.88 2.07
N ARG A 126 -0.37 19.66 3.32
CA ARG A 126 0.26 18.40 3.75
C ARG A 126 -0.70 17.23 3.66
N LEU A 127 -1.95 17.43 4.07
CA LEU A 127 -3.00 16.40 3.98
C LEU A 127 -3.26 16.00 2.52
N ILE A 128 -3.37 16.99 1.62
CA ILE A 128 -3.55 16.79 0.18
C ILE A 128 -2.36 16.00 -0.40
N LEU A 129 -1.11 16.41 -0.09
CA LEU A 129 0.09 15.72 -0.54
C LEU A 129 0.10 14.25 -0.11
N ASN A 130 -0.18 13.99 1.17
CA ASN A 130 -0.20 12.64 1.71
C ASN A 130 -1.30 11.78 1.09
N LYS A 131 -2.52 12.32 0.92
CA LYS A 131 -3.62 11.61 0.24
C LYS A 131 -3.28 11.29 -1.21
N SER A 132 -2.69 12.24 -1.94
CA SER A 132 -2.27 12.02 -3.32
C SER A 132 -1.22 10.93 -3.42
N PHE A 133 -0.22 10.94 -2.54
CA PHE A 133 0.80 9.89 -2.46
C PHE A 133 0.20 8.51 -2.20
N GLN A 134 -0.69 8.39 -1.21
CA GLN A 134 -1.37 7.14 -0.88
C GLN A 134 -2.22 6.62 -2.05
N ASN A 135 -2.95 7.51 -2.73
CA ASN A 135 -3.77 7.15 -3.88
C ASN A 135 -2.93 6.61 -5.04
N ILE A 136 -1.79 7.25 -5.34
CA ILE A 136 -0.89 6.79 -6.40
C ILE A 136 -0.24 5.46 -5.99
N GLN A 137 0.19 5.34 -4.73
CA GLN A 137 0.75 4.09 -4.20
C GLN A 137 -0.25 2.94 -4.34
N LYS A 138 -1.54 3.18 -4.05
CA LYS A 138 -2.61 2.20 -4.24
C LYS A 138 -2.72 1.79 -5.72
N LYS A 139 -2.78 2.76 -6.64
CA LYS A 139 -2.84 2.48 -8.09
C LYS A 139 -1.64 1.65 -8.56
N ILE A 140 -0.43 1.92 -8.05
CA ILE A 140 0.78 1.15 -8.35
C ILE A 140 0.63 -0.30 -7.87
N LYS A 141 0.14 -0.50 -6.64
CA LYS A 141 -0.12 -1.85 -6.08
C LYS A 141 -1.18 -2.61 -6.88
N ASP A 142 -2.26 -1.93 -7.27
CA ASP A 142 -3.34 -2.55 -8.06
C ASP A 142 -2.83 -2.97 -9.45
N LEU A 143 -1.98 -2.16 -10.08
CA LEU A 143 -1.35 -2.51 -11.34
C LEU A 143 -0.39 -3.71 -11.18
N LEU A 144 0.40 -3.72 -10.11
CA LEU A 144 1.28 -4.86 -9.83
C LEU A 144 0.49 -6.16 -9.68
N ALA A 145 -0.65 -6.13 -8.97
CA ALA A 145 -1.52 -7.29 -8.84
C ALA A 145 -2.05 -7.78 -10.21
N LYS A 146 -2.39 -6.86 -11.13
CA LYS A 146 -2.79 -7.20 -12.51
C LYS A 146 -1.65 -7.87 -13.26
N VAL A 147 -0.43 -7.34 -13.20
CA VAL A 147 0.75 -7.93 -13.86
C VAL A 147 1.04 -9.33 -13.33
N ILE A 148 0.97 -9.54 -12.01
CA ILE A 148 1.13 -10.86 -11.40
C ILE A 148 0.08 -11.82 -11.96
N LYS A 149 -1.18 -11.41 -12.04
CA LYS A 149 -2.27 -12.22 -12.60
C LYS A 149 -2.02 -12.59 -14.06
N GLU A 150 -1.58 -11.65 -14.90
CA GLU A 150 -1.28 -11.90 -16.32
C GLU A 150 -0.14 -12.90 -16.49
N ILE A 151 0.94 -12.78 -15.72
CA ILE A 151 2.06 -13.72 -15.73
C ILE A 151 1.61 -15.10 -15.26
N SER A 152 0.80 -15.16 -14.20
CA SER A 152 0.26 -16.42 -13.68
C SER A 152 -0.56 -17.16 -14.72
N ILE A 153 -1.40 -16.46 -15.48
CA ILE A 153 -2.19 -17.05 -16.57
C ILE A 153 -1.27 -17.58 -17.67
N LYS A 154 -0.28 -16.80 -18.11
CA LYS A 154 0.67 -17.21 -19.16
C LYS A 154 1.48 -18.44 -18.77
N LYS A 155 1.88 -18.52 -17.52
CA LYS A 155 2.66 -19.66 -16.97
C LYS A 155 1.79 -20.82 -16.51
N LYS A 156 0.47 -20.70 -16.58
CA LYS A 156 -0.51 -21.66 -16.05
C LYS A 156 -0.32 -21.90 -14.55
N ILE A 157 0.08 -20.88 -13.79
CA ILE A 157 0.18 -20.91 -12.34
C ILE A 157 -1.22 -20.75 -11.77
N ASN A 158 -1.62 -21.66 -10.90
CA ASN A 158 -2.96 -21.68 -10.31
C ASN A 158 -3.03 -20.86 -9.00
N ILE A 159 -1.92 -20.84 -8.24
CA ILE A 159 -1.83 -20.18 -6.95
C ILE A 159 -0.53 -19.39 -6.90
N VAL A 160 -0.60 -18.12 -6.51
CA VAL A 160 0.58 -17.28 -6.21
C VAL A 160 0.61 -17.01 -4.72
N ILE A 161 1.73 -17.32 -4.09
CA ILE A 161 1.96 -17.11 -2.65
C ILE A 161 2.98 -16.00 -2.46
N LEU A 162 2.72 -15.12 -1.50
CA LEU A 162 3.68 -14.10 -1.12
C LEU A 162 4.89 -14.75 -0.43
N LYS A 163 6.10 -14.38 -0.85
CA LYS A 163 7.35 -14.94 -0.33
C LYS A 163 7.47 -14.81 1.20
N GLU A 164 6.93 -13.74 1.77
CA GLU A 164 6.91 -13.49 3.21
C GLU A 164 6.06 -14.47 4.02
N ASN A 165 5.17 -15.22 3.37
CA ASN A 165 4.30 -16.23 3.99
C ASN A 165 4.86 -17.65 3.87
N ILE A 166 6.09 -17.80 3.33
CA ILE A 166 6.72 -19.09 3.11
C ILE A 166 7.90 -19.23 4.04
N PHE A 167 7.91 -20.30 4.83
CA PHE A 167 9.03 -20.59 5.72
C PHE A 167 10.25 -21.11 4.96
N ILE A 168 10.04 -22.04 4.03
CA ILE A 168 11.09 -22.63 3.19
C ILE A 168 10.54 -23.07 1.83
N PHE A 169 11.31 -22.91 0.78
CA PHE A 169 11.09 -23.54 -0.52
C PHE A 169 12.42 -23.87 -1.16
N ASN A 170 12.48 -24.99 -1.91
CA ASN A 170 13.72 -25.55 -2.45
C ASN A 170 13.82 -25.42 -3.98
N ASP A 171 12.79 -24.93 -4.64
CA ASP A 171 12.74 -24.81 -6.11
C ASP A 171 12.67 -23.32 -6.50
N ASP A 172 13.80 -22.76 -6.90
CA ASP A 172 13.88 -21.36 -7.34
C ASP A 172 13.09 -21.10 -8.63
N SER A 173 12.76 -22.14 -9.40
CA SER A 173 12.00 -22.00 -10.65
C SER A 173 10.57 -21.53 -10.46
N ILE A 174 10.02 -21.68 -9.25
CA ILE A 174 8.69 -21.20 -8.89
C ILE A 174 8.67 -19.71 -8.48
N ASP A 175 9.84 -19.11 -8.23
CA ASP A 175 9.95 -17.67 -7.88
C ASP A 175 9.87 -16.82 -9.16
N ILE A 176 8.72 -16.16 -9.33
CA ILE A 176 8.44 -15.29 -10.49
C ILE A 176 8.76 -13.81 -10.24
N THR A 177 9.37 -13.47 -9.10
CA THR A 177 9.57 -12.09 -8.64
C THR A 177 10.29 -11.21 -9.68
N LEU A 178 11.43 -11.66 -10.21
CA LEU A 178 12.22 -10.88 -11.16
C LEU A 178 11.51 -10.70 -12.51
N GLU A 179 10.78 -11.71 -12.96
CA GLU A 179 9.99 -11.61 -14.18
C GLU A 179 8.86 -10.61 -14.02
N VAL A 180 8.15 -10.68 -12.90
CA VAL A 180 7.10 -9.72 -12.56
C VAL A 180 7.67 -8.30 -12.49
N LEU A 181 8.81 -8.07 -11.83
CA LEU A 181 9.46 -6.75 -11.76
C LEU A 181 9.78 -6.19 -13.16
N LYS A 182 10.34 -7.04 -14.04
CA LYS A 182 10.67 -6.64 -15.41
C LYS A 182 9.44 -6.23 -16.22
N VAL A 183 8.37 -7.03 -16.17
CA VAL A 183 7.12 -6.72 -16.88
C VAL A 183 6.45 -5.50 -16.27
N PHE A 184 6.44 -5.41 -14.95
CA PHE A 184 5.86 -4.29 -14.22
C PHE A 184 6.52 -2.95 -14.59
N ASN A 185 7.86 -2.88 -14.60
CA ASN A 185 8.58 -1.66 -15.01
C ASN A 185 8.26 -1.23 -16.45
N LYS A 186 8.07 -2.19 -17.36
CA LYS A 186 7.62 -1.89 -18.73
C LYS A 186 6.20 -1.32 -18.79
N SER A 187 5.28 -1.89 -17.99
CA SER A 187 3.87 -1.47 -17.97
C SER A 187 3.67 -0.06 -17.41
N ILE A 188 4.57 0.40 -16.53
CA ILE A 188 4.46 1.69 -15.84
C ILE A 188 4.95 2.86 -16.70
N GLN A 189 5.80 2.63 -17.71
CA GLN A 189 6.29 3.71 -18.55
C GLN A 189 5.16 4.54 -19.21
N ASN A 190 3.97 3.98 -19.29
CA ASN A 190 2.76 4.61 -19.85
C ASN A 190 1.93 5.38 -18.80
N ILE A 191 2.27 5.32 -17.50
CA ILE A 191 1.52 6.03 -16.46
C ILE A 191 2.25 7.33 -16.14
N SER A 192 1.65 8.46 -16.56
CA SER A 192 2.13 9.78 -16.16
C SER A 192 1.92 10.01 -14.66
N ILE A 193 2.93 9.73 -13.85
CA ILE A 193 2.92 9.99 -12.41
C ILE A 193 2.95 11.50 -12.13
N LYS A 194 3.57 12.28 -13.03
CA LYS A 194 3.72 13.74 -12.89
C LYS A 194 2.41 14.50 -12.80
N SER A 195 1.37 14.10 -13.53
CA SER A 195 0.09 14.83 -13.55
C SER A 195 -0.75 14.62 -12.27
N SER A 196 -0.44 13.59 -11.49
CA SER A 196 -1.24 13.22 -10.31
C SER A 196 -0.74 13.85 -9.00
N LEU A 197 0.49 14.36 -8.97
CA LEU A 197 1.09 15.08 -7.84
C LEU A 197 1.17 16.61 -8.09
N SER A 198 0.65 17.12 -9.23
CA SER A 198 0.46 18.55 -9.42
C SER A 198 -0.60 19.03 -8.44
N ILE A 199 -0.17 19.26 -7.20
CA ILE A 199 -0.98 19.87 -6.17
C ILE A 199 -1.11 21.32 -6.59
N GLU A 200 -2.30 21.73 -7.04
CA GLU A 200 -2.67 23.14 -7.03
C GLU A 200 -2.68 23.56 -5.56
N PHE A 201 -1.54 24.07 -5.11
CA PHE A 201 -1.46 24.64 -3.78
C PHE A 201 -2.46 25.77 -3.70
N VAL A 202 -3.39 25.68 -2.77
CA VAL A 202 -4.27 26.79 -2.39
C VAL A 202 -3.37 28.01 -2.12
N LYS A 203 -3.60 29.08 -2.91
CA LYS A 203 -2.84 30.32 -2.85
C LYS A 203 -2.97 31.03 -1.51
#